data_89c41f8308252825ed0c4894c0c127b6
#
_entry.id   89c41f8308252825ed0c4894c0c127b6
#
_cell.length_a   1.000
_cell.length_b   1.000
_cell.length_c   1.000
_cell.angle_alpha   90.00
_cell.angle_beta   90.00
_cell.angle_gamma   90.00
#
_symmetry.space_group_name_H-M   'P 1'
#
loop_
_entity.id
_entity.type
_entity.pdbx_description
1 polymer ?
#
loop_
_entity_poly.entity_id
_entity_poly.type
_entity_poly.pdbx_seq_one_letter_code
_entity_poly.pdbx_strand_id
1 'polypeptide(L)'
;MNDKNSQNAVSALLAEYEKAIIELQHVIQDVSQEYLTFTVDQETKNPDCKSIQTILSHVVSSGYSYCIYIQNFKDVNSIRPEKVNRSSIVDYINDLNNVLKFTQETFATIEDDALEECDSSKKIRTSWGQLYDIEQLMEHAIVHILRHRRQLEKFKTTIKQLH
;
A
#
# COMPACT_ATOMS: atom_id res chain seq x y z
N MET A 1 10.85 34.03 -10.53
CA MET A 1 10.53 32.69 -11.04
C MET A 1 11.31 31.70 -10.18
N ASN A 2 10.70 31.19 -9.13
CA ASN A 2 11.31 30.14 -8.31
C ASN A 2 10.83 28.81 -8.85
N ASP A 3 11.69 28.13 -9.59
CA ASP A 3 11.58 26.69 -9.86
C ASP A 3 11.71 25.93 -8.53
N LYS A 4 10.60 25.79 -7.81
CA LYS A 4 10.48 24.86 -6.70
C LYS A 4 10.21 23.44 -7.24
N ASN A 5 11.04 22.97 -8.12
CA ASN A 5 11.19 21.54 -8.39
C ASN A 5 12.36 21.03 -7.54
N SER A 6 12.38 21.40 -6.26
CA SER A 6 13.31 20.80 -5.32
C SER A 6 12.81 19.37 -5.04
N GLN A 7 13.48 18.38 -5.63
CA GLN A 7 13.36 17.00 -5.19
C GLN A 7 13.79 16.94 -3.72
N ASN A 8 12.81 17.00 -2.82
CA ASN A 8 13.00 16.81 -1.40
C ASN A 8 12.71 15.35 -1.02
N ALA A 9 13.02 14.95 0.21
CA ALA A 9 12.86 13.57 0.66
C ALA A 9 11.40 13.11 0.63
N VAL A 10 10.45 13.96 1.01
CA VAL A 10 9.01 13.69 0.93
C VAL A 10 8.60 13.39 -0.51
N SER A 11 9.01 14.23 -1.47
CA SER A 11 8.66 14.01 -2.89
C SER A 11 9.29 12.76 -3.47
N ALA A 12 10.49 12.39 -3.05
CA ALA A 12 11.15 11.16 -3.47
C ALA A 12 10.41 9.91 -2.96
N LEU A 13 10.01 9.90 -1.68
CA LEU A 13 9.22 8.81 -1.10
C LEU A 13 7.87 8.65 -1.81
N LEU A 14 7.16 9.75 -2.08
CA LEU A 14 5.88 9.73 -2.80
C LEU A 14 6.05 9.23 -4.24
N ALA A 15 7.12 9.62 -4.94
CA ALA A 15 7.40 9.15 -6.30
C ALA A 15 7.64 7.62 -6.34
N GLU A 16 8.40 7.07 -5.39
CA GLU A 16 8.61 5.62 -5.31
C GLU A 16 7.34 4.86 -4.90
N TYR A 17 6.51 5.43 -4.02
CA TYR A 17 5.20 4.86 -3.67
C TYR A 17 4.27 4.83 -4.88
N GLU A 18 4.14 5.93 -5.61
CA GLU A 18 3.34 6.02 -6.84
C GLU A 18 3.81 5.01 -7.88
N LYS A 19 5.12 4.91 -8.11
CA LYS A 19 5.71 3.93 -9.00
C LYS A 19 5.34 2.50 -8.60
N ALA A 20 5.43 2.16 -7.30
CA ALA A 20 5.05 0.84 -6.81
C ALA A 20 3.56 0.53 -7.06
N ILE A 21 2.66 1.51 -6.87
CA ILE A 21 1.22 1.38 -7.19
C ILE A 21 1.00 1.17 -8.69
N ILE A 22 1.63 1.97 -9.55
CA ILE A 22 1.51 1.84 -11.02
C ILE A 22 2.00 0.49 -11.50
N GLU A 23 3.13 0.03 -11.01
CA GLU A 23 3.68 -1.29 -11.36
C GLU A 23 2.76 -2.42 -10.91
N LEU A 24 2.11 -2.31 -9.74
CA LEU A 24 1.11 -3.25 -9.28
C LEU A 24 -0.12 -3.25 -10.20
N GLN A 25 -0.62 -2.08 -10.59
CA GLN A 25 -1.74 -1.96 -11.53
C GLN A 25 -1.43 -2.61 -12.88
N HIS A 26 -0.22 -2.45 -13.42
CA HIS A 26 0.22 -3.12 -14.64
C HIS A 26 0.20 -4.65 -14.52
N VAL A 27 0.58 -5.18 -13.36
CA VAL A 27 0.57 -6.65 -13.13
C VAL A 27 -0.85 -7.21 -13.11
N ILE A 28 -1.83 -6.46 -12.60
CA ILE A 28 -3.19 -6.98 -12.41
C ILE A 28 -4.17 -6.65 -13.54
N GLN A 29 -3.83 -5.73 -14.47
CA GLN A 29 -4.77 -5.18 -15.46
C GLN A 29 -5.41 -6.24 -16.38
N ASP A 30 -4.76 -7.37 -16.60
CA ASP A 30 -5.20 -8.47 -17.48
C ASP A 30 -5.83 -9.65 -16.71
N VAL A 31 -6.06 -9.52 -15.38
CA VAL A 31 -6.65 -10.57 -14.56
C VAL A 31 -8.17 -10.64 -14.82
N SER A 32 -8.65 -11.82 -15.24
CA SER A 32 -10.09 -12.07 -15.41
C SER A 32 -10.81 -12.15 -14.06
N GLN A 33 -12.14 -12.01 -14.09
CA GLN A 33 -12.96 -12.16 -12.87
C GLN A 33 -12.82 -13.56 -12.26
N GLU A 34 -12.73 -14.59 -13.09
CA GLU A 34 -12.51 -15.96 -12.65
C GLU A 34 -11.18 -16.11 -11.90
N TYR A 35 -10.10 -15.58 -12.46
CA TYR A 35 -8.77 -15.64 -11.86
C TYR A 35 -8.65 -14.77 -10.60
N LEU A 36 -9.40 -13.67 -10.53
CA LEU A 36 -9.44 -12.79 -9.37
C LEU A 36 -9.85 -13.53 -8.09
N THR A 37 -10.89 -14.35 -8.18
CA THR A 37 -11.47 -15.05 -7.02
C THR A 37 -10.94 -16.46 -6.80
N PHE A 38 -10.15 -16.98 -7.75
CA PHE A 38 -9.58 -18.32 -7.66
C PHE A 38 -8.63 -18.44 -6.45
N THR A 39 -8.86 -19.47 -5.62
CA THR A 39 -7.99 -19.75 -4.48
C THR A 39 -6.73 -20.46 -4.94
N VAL A 40 -5.61 -19.72 -4.99
CA VAL A 40 -4.31 -20.23 -5.46
C VAL A 40 -3.56 -20.93 -4.35
N ASP A 41 -3.50 -20.33 -3.16
CA ASP A 41 -2.81 -20.90 -2.00
C ASP A 41 -3.82 -21.42 -0.99
N GLN A 42 -4.03 -22.73 -1.02
CA GLN A 42 -4.96 -23.43 -0.12
C GLN A 42 -4.32 -23.75 1.24
N GLU A 43 -3.00 -23.79 1.30
CA GLU A 43 -2.24 -24.19 2.48
C GLU A 43 -1.97 -23.02 3.44
N THR A 44 -1.99 -21.79 2.94
CA THR A 44 -1.71 -20.62 3.76
C THR A 44 -2.73 -20.42 4.88
N LYS A 45 -2.23 -20.18 6.09
CA LYS A 45 -3.07 -19.81 7.25
C LYS A 45 -3.49 -18.35 7.22
N ASN A 46 -2.87 -17.52 6.36
CA ASN A 46 -3.21 -16.12 6.22
C ASN A 46 -4.36 -15.95 5.22
N PRO A 47 -5.57 -15.57 5.67
CA PRO A 47 -6.73 -15.41 4.79
C PRO A 47 -6.52 -14.32 3.73
N ASP A 48 -5.64 -13.35 3.99
CA ASP A 48 -5.32 -12.27 3.06
C ASP A 48 -4.38 -12.69 1.91
N CYS A 49 -3.85 -13.92 1.93
CA CYS A 49 -2.89 -14.42 0.95
C CYS A 49 -3.39 -15.63 0.12
N LYS A 50 -4.70 -15.86 0.05
CA LYS A 50 -5.29 -17.04 -0.61
C LYS A 50 -5.54 -16.86 -2.10
N SER A 51 -5.93 -15.67 -2.53
CA SER A 51 -6.30 -15.34 -3.91
C SER A 51 -5.76 -13.97 -4.29
N ILE A 52 -5.83 -13.65 -5.59
CA ILE A 52 -5.53 -12.29 -6.08
C ILE A 52 -6.44 -11.27 -5.40
N GLN A 53 -7.72 -11.59 -5.27
CA GLN A 53 -8.72 -10.73 -4.62
C GLN A 53 -8.34 -10.39 -3.17
N THR A 54 -8.03 -11.40 -2.37
CA THR A 54 -7.71 -11.18 -0.95
C THR A 54 -6.40 -10.42 -0.76
N ILE A 55 -5.39 -10.67 -1.61
CA ILE A 55 -4.15 -9.89 -1.61
C ILE A 55 -4.41 -8.43 -1.94
N LEU A 56 -5.19 -8.14 -2.99
CA LEU A 56 -5.48 -6.76 -3.39
C LEU A 56 -6.29 -6.02 -2.33
N SER A 57 -7.29 -6.66 -1.72
CA SER A 57 -8.05 -6.10 -0.60
C SER A 57 -7.14 -5.78 0.59
N HIS A 58 -6.17 -6.65 0.86
CA HIS A 58 -5.17 -6.43 1.91
C HIS A 58 -4.24 -5.25 1.58
N VAL A 59 -3.74 -5.16 0.35
CA VAL A 59 -2.87 -4.06 -0.08
C VAL A 59 -3.57 -2.70 0.04
N VAL A 60 -4.81 -2.60 -0.46
CA VAL A 60 -5.62 -1.38 -0.36
C VAL A 60 -5.84 -0.99 1.11
N SER A 61 -6.30 -1.93 1.92
CA SER A 61 -6.56 -1.70 3.36
C SER A 61 -5.29 -1.30 4.12
N SER A 62 -4.15 -1.91 3.80
CA SER A 62 -2.86 -1.57 4.41
C SER A 62 -2.38 -0.17 4.00
N GLY A 63 -2.57 0.22 2.75
CA GLY A 63 -2.23 1.56 2.27
C GLY A 63 -2.94 2.66 3.07
N TYR A 64 -4.25 2.51 3.30
CA TYR A 64 -4.98 3.40 4.21
C TYR A 64 -4.45 3.35 5.64
N SER A 65 -4.10 2.16 6.16
CA SER A 65 -3.62 2.01 7.53
C SER A 65 -2.34 2.81 7.77
N TYR A 66 -1.38 2.79 6.85
CA TYR A 66 -0.12 3.54 7.00
C TYR A 66 -0.38 5.05 7.10
N CYS A 67 -1.23 5.59 6.24
CA CYS A 67 -1.62 7.00 6.28
C CYS A 67 -2.34 7.37 7.59
N ILE A 68 -3.23 6.50 8.07
CA ILE A 68 -3.97 6.73 9.31
C ILE A 68 -3.06 6.68 10.54
N TYR A 69 -2.04 5.82 10.57
CA TYR A 69 -1.02 5.88 11.61
C TYR A 69 -0.32 7.25 11.65
N ILE A 70 0.06 7.78 10.49
CA ILE A 70 0.69 9.11 10.39
C ILE A 70 -0.27 10.22 10.81
N GLN A 71 -1.51 10.19 10.33
CA GLN A 71 -2.53 11.19 10.67
C GLN A 71 -2.84 11.18 12.17
N ASN A 72 -3.05 10.01 12.76
CA ASN A 72 -3.36 9.90 14.19
C ASN A 72 -2.15 10.26 15.07
N PHE A 73 -0.94 10.01 14.59
CA PHE A 73 0.27 10.49 15.25
C PHE A 73 0.37 12.03 15.28
N LYS A 74 -0.27 12.70 14.32
CA LYS A 74 -0.42 14.16 14.23
C LYS A 74 -1.75 14.67 14.81
N ASP A 75 -2.39 13.89 15.68
CA ASP A 75 -3.67 14.22 16.36
C ASP A 75 -4.87 14.43 15.42
N VAL A 76 -4.81 13.90 14.20
CA VAL A 76 -5.95 13.89 13.27
C VAL A 76 -6.72 12.58 13.42
N ASN A 77 -7.67 12.48 14.32
CA ASN A 77 -8.47 11.29 14.62
C ASN A 77 -9.14 10.66 13.37
N SER A 78 -8.36 9.99 12.56
CA SER A 78 -8.79 9.35 11.31
C SER A 78 -9.14 7.89 11.54
N ILE A 79 -10.18 7.43 10.88
CA ILE A 79 -10.66 6.03 10.94
C ILE A 79 -10.41 5.38 9.59
N ARG A 80 -9.81 4.19 9.62
CA ARG A 80 -9.57 3.42 8.41
C ARG A 80 -10.90 2.97 7.78
N PRO A 81 -11.07 3.09 6.45
CA PRO A 81 -12.18 2.46 5.74
C PRO A 81 -12.21 0.94 5.95
N GLU A 82 -13.39 0.36 5.91
CA GLU A 82 -13.53 -1.10 5.97
C GLU A 82 -12.82 -1.77 4.80
N LYS A 83 -12.22 -2.93 5.05
CA LYS A 83 -11.65 -3.76 4.00
C LYS A 83 -12.76 -4.40 3.18
N VAL A 84 -12.76 -4.15 1.88
CA VAL A 84 -13.78 -4.64 0.95
C VAL A 84 -13.15 -5.55 -0.10
N ASN A 85 -13.81 -6.67 -0.40
CA ASN A 85 -13.47 -7.51 -1.55
C ASN A 85 -14.23 -7.03 -2.78
N ARG A 86 -13.52 -6.62 -3.83
CA ARG A 86 -14.08 -6.19 -5.09
C ARG A 86 -14.26 -7.37 -6.03
N SER A 87 -15.27 -7.30 -6.88
CA SER A 87 -15.57 -8.34 -7.88
C SER A 87 -14.92 -8.09 -9.25
N SER A 88 -14.26 -6.94 -9.44
CA SER A 88 -13.59 -6.60 -10.69
C SER A 88 -12.20 -5.98 -10.47
N ILE A 89 -11.31 -6.17 -11.45
CA ILE A 89 -9.99 -5.54 -11.47
C ILE A 89 -10.09 -4.01 -11.60
N VAL A 90 -11.08 -3.53 -12.36
CA VAL A 90 -11.29 -2.07 -12.53
C VAL A 90 -11.55 -1.42 -11.18
N ASP A 91 -12.35 -2.04 -10.31
CA ASP A 91 -12.60 -1.51 -8.97
C ASP A 91 -11.33 -1.47 -8.11
N TYR A 92 -10.47 -2.50 -8.21
CA TYR A 92 -9.18 -2.49 -7.50
C TYR A 92 -8.21 -1.44 -8.03
N ILE A 93 -8.18 -1.20 -9.34
CA ILE A 93 -7.39 -0.10 -9.93
C ILE A 93 -7.88 1.25 -9.39
N ASN A 94 -9.21 1.44 -9.31
CA ASN A 94 -9.79 2.64 -8.72
C ASN A 94 -9.46 2.78 -7.23
N ASP A 95 -9.54 1.69 -6.46
CA ASP A 95 -9.18 1.69 -5.05
C ASP A 95 -7.68 2.03 -4.83
N LEU A 96 -6.79 1.49 -5.67
CA LEU A 96 -5.35 1.81 -5.62
C LEU A 96 -5.08 3.29 -5.95
N ASN A 97 -5.79 3.86 -6.94
CA ASN A 97 -5.71 5.29 -7.24
C ASN A 97 -6.20 6.15 -6.06
N ASN A 98 -7.28 5.72 -5.40
CA ASN A 98 -7.79 6.40 -4.21
C ASN A 98 -6.81 6.35 -3.04
N VAL A 99 -6.17 5.20 -2.81
CA VAL A 99 -5.10 5.06 -1.79
C VAL A 99 -3.92 5.97 -2.11
N LEU A 100 -3.48 6.02 -3.37
CA LEU A 100 -2.40 6.90 -3.81
C LEU A 100 -2.74 8.38 -3.51
N LYS A 101 -3.94 8.80 -3.92
CA LYS A 101 -4.41 10.16 -3.66
C LYS A 101 -4.47 10.47 -2.15
N PHE A 102 -5.01 9.55 -1.35
CA PHE A 102 -5.08 9.70 0.10
C PHE A 102 -3.69 9.79 0.75
N THR A 103 -2.71 9.04 0.21
CA THR A 103 -1.32 9.11 0.64
C THR A 103 -0.71 10.49 0.30
N GLN A 104 -0.90 10.98 -0.92
CA GLN A 104 -0.43 12.30 -1.33
C GLN A 104 -1.04 13.41 -0.47
N GLU A 105 -2.34 13.34 -0.18
CA GLU A 105 -3.03 14.29 0.70
C GLU A 105 -2.49 14.23 2.14
N THR A 106 -2.20 13.04 2.66
CA THR A 106 -1.61 12.86 3.99
C THR A 106 -0.23 13.52 4.08
N PHE A 107 0.58 13.40 3.03
CA PHE A 107 1.92 13.95 2.98
C PHE A 107 1.98 15.44 2.58
N ALA A 108 0.87 16.05 2.15
CA ALA A 108 0.85 17.45 1.72
C ALA A 108 1.26 18.45 2.82
N THR A 109 1.19 18.04 4.09
CA THR A 109 1.55 18.86 5.25
C THR A 109 2.78 18.34 6.02
N ILE A 110 3.52 17.41 5.43
CA ILE A 110 4.73 16.82 6.03
C ILE A 110 5.95 17.45 5.34
N GLU A 111 6.83 18.05 6.16
CA GLU A 111 8.10 18.58 5.72
C GLU A 111 9.21 17.55 5.95
N ASP A 112 10.34 17.70 5.25
CA ASP A 112 11.45 16.75 5.30
C ASP A 112 12.01 16.53 6.70
N ASP A 113 12.06 17.56 7.53
CA ASP A 113 12.55 17.51 8.92
C ASP A 113 11.63 16.71 9.86
N ALA A 114 10.39 16.42 9.44
CA ALA A 114 9.46 15.60 10.19
C ALA A 114 9.54 14.10 9.86
N LEU A 115 10.34 13.71 8.86
CA LEU A 115 10.41 12.32 8.39
C LEU A 115 11.12 11.41 9.37
N GLU A 116 12.30 11.80 9.84
CA GLU A 116 13.15 11.02 10.72
C GLU A 116 12.93 11.37 12.19
N GLU A 117 12.89 10.38 13.06
CA GLU A 117 12.82 10.52 14.52
C GLU A 117 13.74 9.49 15.20
N CYS A 118 14.76 9.99 15.91
CA CYS A 118 15.71 9.14 16.63
C CYS A 118 15.20 8.69 18.00
N ASP A 119 14.34 9.50 18.65
CA ASP A 119 13.77 9.18 19.96
C ASP A 119 12.64 8.14 19.84
N SER A 120 12.88 6.93 20.30
CA SER A 120 11.91 5.83 20.24
C SER A 120 10.60 6.14 20.98
N SER A 121 10.60 7.05 21.97
CA SER A 121 9.38 7.45 22.68
C SER A 121 8.44 8.31 21.82
N LYS A 122 8.97 8.91 20.76
CA LYS A 122 8.26 9.77 19.80
C LYS A 122 7.95 9.08 18.48
N LYS A 123 8.22 7.78 18.36
CA LYS A 123 7.91 7.01 17.16
C LYS A 123 6.48 6.50 17.17
N ILE A 124 5.97 6.25 15.98
CA ILE A 124 4.65 5.65 15.72
C ILE A 124 4.69 4.18 16.13
N ARG A 125 3.81 3.77 17.05
CA ARG A 125 3.63 2.35 17.39
C ARG A 125 2.55 1.73 16.51
N THR A 126 2.93 0.70 15.77
CA THR A 126 2.02 -0.06 14.90
C THR A 126 1.31 -1.18 15.67
N SER A 127 0.20 -1.68 15.14
CA SER A 127 -0.57 -2.80 15.75
C SER A 127 0.20 -4.12 15.79
N TRP A 128 1.22 -4.29 14.96
CA TRP A 128 2.12 -5.45 14.98
C TRP A 128 3.36 -5.25 15.88
N GLY A 129 3.38 -4.17 16.68
CA GLY A 129 4.32 -3.98 17.77
C GLY A 129 5.63 -3.28 17.42
N GLN A 130 5.85 -2.89 16.17
CA GLN A 130 7.05 -2.16 15.75
C GLN A 130 6.87 -0.66 15.92
N LEU A 131 8.01 0.03 16.12
CA LEU A 131 8.12 1.48 16.23
C LEU A 131 8.76 2.02 14.94
N TYR A 132 8.10 2.99 14.31
CA TYR A 132 8.57 3.65 13.09
C TYR A 132 8.54 5.16 13.24
N ASP A 133 9.49 5.86 12.61
CA ASP A 133 9.25 7.23 12.18
C ASP A 133 8.45 7.25 10.87
N ILE A 134 8.15 8.44 10.36
CA ILE A 134 7.31 8.58 9.16
C ILE A 134 8.02 8.00 7.93
N GLU A 135 9.33 8.24 7.79
CA GLU A 135 10.13 7.70 6.68
C GLU A 135 10.13 6.18 6.68
N GLN A 136 10.47 5.56 7.81
CA GLN A 136 10.49 4.11 7.96
C GLN A 136 9.11 3.48 7.69
N LEU A 137 8.03 4.12 8.12
CA LEU A 137 6.68 3.62 7.86
C LEU A 137 6.33 3.69 6.37
N MET A 138 6.75 4.76 5.67
CA MET A 138 6.53 4.89 4.23
C MET A 138 7.39 3.93 3.41
N GLU A 139 8.65 3.72 3.79
CA GLU A 139 9.52 2.69 3.21
C GLU A 139 8.91 1.30 3.37
N HIS A 140 8.36 1.00 4.57
CA HIS A 140 7.61 -0.24 4.80
C HIS A 140 6.41 -0.36 3.88
N ALA A 141 5.64 0.72 3.68
CA ALA A 141 4.49 0.73 2.77
C ALA A 141 4.89 0.42 1.32
N ILE A 142 5.99 1.02 0.84
CA ILE A 142 6.53 0.75 -0.51
C ILE A 142 6.93 -0.73 -0.64
N VAL A 143 7.74 -1.24 0.28
CA VAL A 143 8.21 -2.63 0.26
C VAL A 143 7.05 -3.62 0.38
N HIS A 144 6.00 -3.30 1.14
CA HIS A 144 4.79 -4.09 1.26
C HIS A 144 4.08 -4.26 -0.11
N ILE A 145 3.95 -3.18 -0.89
CA ILE A 145 3.38 -3.23 -2.25
C ILE A 145 4.26 -4.10 -3.16
N LEU A 146 5.58 -3.89 -3.15
CA LEU A 146 6.52 -4.64 -3.99
C LEU A 146 6.48 -6.15 -3.68
N ARG A 147 6.40 -6.52 -2.40
CA ARG A 147 6.28 -7.91 -1.96
C ARG A 147 4.99 -8.56 -2.47
N HIS A 148 3.86 -7.88 -2.34
CA HIS A 148 2.59 -8.38 -2.82
C HIS A 148 2.48 -8.39 -4.34
N ARG A 149 3.07 -7.42 -5.05
CA ARG A 149 3.21 -7.47 -6.51
C ARG A 149 3.90 -8.76 -6.95
N ARG A 150 5.03 -9.10 -6.34
CA ARG A 150 5.77 -10.32 -6.65
C ARG A 150 4.95 -11.60 -6.35
N GLN A 151 4.16 -11.58 -5.29
CA GLN A 151 3.24 -12.69 -4.96
C GLN A 151 2.16 -12.83 -6.04
N LEU A 152 1.58 -11.73 -6.51
CA LEU A 152 0.57 -11.72 -7.57
C LEU A 152 1.12 -12.20 -8.91
N GLU A 153 2.35 -11.81 -9.29
CA GLU A 153 3.04 -12.32 -10.46
C GLU A 153 3.17 -13.86 -10.41
N LYS A 154 3.56 -14.38 -9.25
CA LYS A 154 3.63 -15.82 -9.01
C LYS A 154 2.24 -16.48 -9.11
N PHE A 155 1.20 -15.89 -8.53
CA PHE A 155 -0.16 -16.41 -8.60
C PHE A 155 -0.68 -16.47 -10.02
N LYS A 156 -0.47 -15.42 -10.83
CA LYS A 156 -0.81 -15.42 -12.26
C LYS A 156 -0.12 -16.55 -13.03
N THR A 157 1.15 -16.80 -12.74
CA THR A 157 1.91 -17.91 -13.38
C THR A 157 1.31 -19.26 -12.96
N THR A 158 1.01 -19.46 -11.68
CA THR A 158 0.41 -20.71 -11.19
C THR A 158 -0.97 -20.97 -11.82
N ILE A 159 -1.83 -19.96 -11.89
CA ILE A 159 -3.16 -20.09 -12.50
C ILE A 159 -3.05 -20.51 -13.98
N LYS A 160 -2.15 -19.85 -14.74
CA LYS A 160 -1.92 -20.18 -16.16
C LYS A 160 -1.38 -21.60 -16.40
N GLN A 161 -0.78 -22.22 -15.39
CA GLN A 161 -0.30 -23.61 -15.47
C GLN A 161 -1.40 -24.64 -15.14
N LEU A 162 -2.46 -24.21 -14.46
CA LEU A 162 -3.57 -25.06 -14.05
C LEU A 162 -4.71 -25.09 -15.07
N HIS A 163 -4.74 -24.11 -15.99
CA HIS A 163 -5.74 -23.94 -17.05
C HIS A 163 -5.08 -23.96 -18.43
#